data_df5384589b724532bb4c9600bde26564
#
_entry.id   df5384589b724532bb4c9600bde26564
#
_cell.length_a   1.000
_cell.length_b   1.000
_cell.length_c   1.000
_cell.angle_alpha   90.00
_cell.angle_beta   90.00
_cell.angle_gamma   90.00
#
_symmetry.space_group_name_H-M   'P 1'
#
loop_
_entity.id
_entity.type
_entity.pdbx_description
1 polymer ?
#
loop_
_entity_poly.entity_id
_entity_poly.type
_entity_poly.pdbx_seq_one_letter_code
_entity_poly.pdbx_strand_id
1 'polypeptide(L)'
;MLEKLQTLEQVYALIQDDPVRPHIAADWRMRSGREVYALKEEGETTAVICVAYMDEVPTCEQDMKWPGIDIAVFYTVWSYKKGAGRKIVLDTAKHIKKVHTNIKRFVTLSPLTEMAERFHLRNGATLLAKHPYAQNFEYKI
;
A
#
# COMPACT_ATOMS: atom_id res chain seq x y z
N MET A 1 -6.25 6.72 -14.14
CA MET A 1 -7.46 6.42 -13.34
C MET A 1 -7.16 5.33 -12.31
N LEU A 2 -7.50 5.59 -11.06
CA LEU A 2 -7.36 4.60 -9.99
C LEU A 2 -8.45 3.55 -10.08
N GLU A 3 -8.08 2.29 -9.97
CA GLU A 3 -8.99 1.17 -10.11
C GLU A 3 -8.72 0.13 -9.02
N LYS A 4 -9.76 -0.27 -8.29
CA LYS A 4 -9.66 -1.38 -7.34
C LYS A 4 -9.72 -2.68 -8.12
N LEU A 5 -8.73 -3.55 -7.93
CA LEU A 5 -8.69 -4.82 -8.61
C LEU A 5 -9.69 -5.80 -7.97
N GLN A 6 -10.44 -6.52 -8.82
CA GLN A 6 -11.57 -7.34 -8.38
C GLN A 6 -11.32 -8.84 -8.45
N THR A 7 -10.32 -9.27 -9.24
CA THR A 7 -10.11 -10.71 -9.47
C THR A 7 -8.71 -11.16 -9.07
N LEU A 8 -8.59 -12.42 -8.66
CA LEU A 8 -7.31 -13.04 -8.36
C LEU A 8 -6.39 -13.01 -9.57
N GLU A 9 -6.93 -13.17 -10.76
CA GLU A 9 -6.15 -13.16 -12.00
C GLU A 9 -5.46 -11.84 -12.22
N GLN A 10 -6.16 -10.73 -12.00
CA GLN A 10 -5.60 -9.39 -12.14
C GLN A 10 -4.44 -9.18 -11.17
N VAL A 11 -4.60 -9.59 -9.93
CA VAL A 11 -3.58 -9.42 -8.90
C VAL A 11 -2.40 -10.37 -9.16
N TYR A 12 -2.70 -11.63 -9.45
CA TYR A 12 -1.66 -12.63 -9.72
C TYR A 12 -0.71 -12.21 -10.85
N ALA A 13 -1.24 -11.60 -11.89
CA ALA A 13 -0.44 -11.14 -13.02
C ALA A 13 0.57 -10.04 -12.64
N LEU A 14 0.32 -9.31 -11.56
CA LEU A 14 1.12 -8.14 -11.19
C LEU A 14 2.10 -8.40 -10.03
N ILE A 15 1.78 -9.34 -9.11
CA ILE A 15 2.55 -9.49 -7.88
C ILE A 15 3.99 -9.97 -8.08
N GLN A 16 4.28 -10.62 -9.20
CA GLN A 16 5.66 -11.02 -9.50
C GLN A 16 6.60 -9.82 -9.65
N ASP A 17 6.03 -8.64 -9.91
CA ASP A 17 6.79 -7.38 -10.04
C ASP A 17 6.92 -6.63 -8.71
N ASP A 18 6.36 -7.15 -7.63
CA ASP A 18 6.47 -6.54 -6.30
C ASP A 18 7.94 -6.60 -5.85
N PRO A 19 8.62 -5.45 -5.72
CA PRO A 19 10.05 -5.45 -5.40
C PRO A 19 10.36 -5.72 -3.94
N VAL A 20 9.32 -5.73 -3.09
CA VAL A 20 9.50 -5.83 -1.64
C VAL A 20 8.96 -7.14 -1.08
N ARG A 21 7.73 -7.51 -1.46
CA ARG A 21 7.04 -8.66 -0.88
C ARG A 21 6.45 -9.60 -1.95
N PRO A 22 7.27 -10.05 -2.92
CA PRO A 22 6.75 -10.93 -3.97
C PRO A 22 6.27 -12.28 -3.43
N HIS A 23 6.67 -12.63 -2.21
CA HIS A 23 6.30 -13.87 -1.54
C HIS A 23 4.86 -13.88 -1.00
N ILE A 24 4.20 -12.72 -0.91
CA ILE A 24 2.81 -12.66 -0.42
C ILE A 24 1.88 -13.05 -1.57
N ALA A 25 1.11 -14.12 -1.37
CA ALA A 25 0.22 -14.66 -2.39
C ALA A 25 -0.92 -13.72 -2.76
N ALA A 26 -1.42 -13.85 -4.00
CA ALA A 26 -2.52 -13.03 -4.51
C ALA A 26 -3.79 -13.18 -3.67
N ASP A 27 -4.14 -14.41 -3.28
CA ASP A 27 -5.33 -14.66 -2.48
C ASP A 27 -5.27 -13.98 -1.12
N TRP A 28 -4.10 -13.92 -0.49
CA TRP A 28 -3.91 -13.20 0.76
C TRP A 28 -4.20 -11.71 0.59
N ARG A 29 -3.71 -11.13 -0.52
CA ARG A 29 -3.87 -9.69 -0.81
C ARG A 29 -5.32 -9.30 -1.11
N MET A 30 -6.16 -10.28 -1.43
CA MET A 30 -7.56 -10.05 -1.82
C MET A 30 -8.55 -10.46 -0.74
N ARG A 31 -8.09 -10.98 0.40
CA ARG A 31 -8.97 -11.40 1.50
C ARG A 31 -9.67 -10.21 2.14
N SER A 32 -10.74 -10.52 2.90
CA SER A 32 -11.44 -9.51 3.68
C SER A 32 -10.49 -8.65 4.50
N GLY A 33 -10.68 -7.33 4.46
CA GLY A 33 -9.80 -6.40 5.15
C GLY A 33 -8.56 -6.03 4.36
N ARG A 34 -8.47 -6.44 3.09
CA ARG A 34 -7.35 -6.10 2.22
C ARG A 34 -7.84 -5.72 0.84
N GLU A 35 -7.13 -4.81 0.20
CA GLU A 35 -7.49 -4.30 -1.13
C GLU A 35 -6.23 -4.07 -1.96
N VAL A 36 -6.35 -4.24 -3.27
CA VAL A 36 -5.29 -3.92 -4.22
C VAL A 36 -5.83 -2.91 -5.22
N TYR A 37 -5.09 -1.84 -5.44
CA TYR A 37 -5.43 -0.82 -6.42
C TYR A 37 -4.36 -0.75 -7.49
N ALA A 38 -4.77 -0.46 -8.70
CA ALA A 38 -3.90 -0.18 -9.83
C ALA A 38 -4.19 1.21 -10.36
N LEU A 39 -3.14 1.89 -10.81
CA LEU A 39 -3.28 3.14 -11.54
C LEU A 39 -3.22 2.79 -13.03
N LYS A 40 -4.28 3.11 -13.75
CA LYS A 40 -4.39 2.84 -15.18
C LYS A 40 -4.29 4.13 -15.97
N GLU A 41 -3.41 4.15 -16.97
CA GLU A 41 -3.29 5.26 -17.91
C GLU A 41 -3.29 4.69 -19.31
N GLU A 42 -4.23 5.13 -20.14
CA GLU A 42 -4.36 4.66 -21.53
C GLU A 42 -4.43 3.11 -21.62
N GLY A 43 -5.14 2.50 -20.68
CA GLY A 43 -5.30 1.04 -20.64
C GLY A 43 -4.15 0.27 -20.02
N GLU A 44 -3.06 0.94 -19.67
CA GLU A 44 -1.88 0.30 -19.08
C GLU A 44 -1.79 0.54 -17.58
N THR A 45 -1.37 -0.48 -16.84
CA THR A 45 -1.08 -0.34 -15.41
C THR A 45 0.25 0.39 -15.24
N THR A 46 0.22 1.54 -14.57
CA THR A 46 1.43 2.34 -14.32
C THR A 46 1.94 2.24 -12.90
N ALA A 47 1.09 1.83 -11.95
CA ALA A 47 1.50 1.59 -10.57
C ALA A 47 0.50 0.66 -9.88
N VAL A 48 0.95 0.03 -8.80
CA VAL A 48 0.13 -0.86 -7.97
C VAL A 48 0.39 -0.55 -6.50
N ILE A 49 -0.65 -0.59 -5.69
CA ILE A 49 -0.54 -0.44 -4.24
C ILE A 49 -1.41 -1.49 -3.55
N CYS A 50 -0.86 -2.08 -2.50
CA CYS A 50 -1.58 -3.06 -1.69
C CYS A 50 -1.86 -2.47 -0.31
N VAL A 51 -3.09 -2.64 0.16
CA VAL A 51 -3.59 -2.04 1.39
C VAL A 51 -4.12 -3.13 2.32
N ALA A 52 -3.74 -3.05 3.59
CA ALA A 52 -4.32 -3.87 4.65
C ALA A 52 -4.96 -2.93 5.67
N TYR A 53 -6.20 -3.23 6.07
CA TYR A 53 -6.89 -2.44 7.09
C TYR A 53 -6.65 -3.06 8.45
N MET A 54 -6.27 -2.24 9.42
CA MET A 54 -5.86 -2.69 10.76
C MET A 54 -6.37 -1.75 11.84
N ASP A 55 -6.30 -2.19 13.10
CA ASP A 55 -6.63 -1.34 14.24
C ASP A 55 -5.38 -0.76 14.90
N GLU A 56 -4.22 -1.35 14.66
CA GLU A 56 -2.95 -0.89 15.20
C GLU A 56 -1.89 -0.82 14.10
N VAL A 57 -0.89 0.04 14.28
CA VAL A 57 0.22 0.17 13.33
C VAL A 57 1.07 -1.10 13.40
N PRO A 58 1.27 -1.82 12.30
CA PRO A 58 2.07 -3.04 12.31
C PRO A 58 3.56 -2.75 12.45
N THR A 59 4.28 -3.65 13.10
CA THR A 59 5.73 -3.57 13.21
C THR A 59 6.44 -4.56 12.29
N CYS A 60 5.71 -5.54 11.75
CA CYS A 60 6.22 -6.58 10.85
C CYS A 60 5.07 -7.16 10.04
N GLU A 61 5.40 -8.00 9.05
CA GLU A 61 4.38 -8.62 8.20
C GLU A 61 3.37 -9.46 8.98
N GLN A 62 3.82 -10.21 9.98
CA GLN A 62 2.94 -11.08 10.75
C GLN A 62 1.79 -10.32 11.42
N ASP A 63 2.03 -9.07 11.80
CA ASP A 63 0.98 -8.26 12.43
C ASP A 63 -0.21 -8.03 11.50
N MET A 64 0.01 -8.06 10.17
CA MET A 64 -1.03 -7.79 9.19
C MET A 64 -2.04 -8.93 9.00
N LYS A 65 -1.85 -10.07 9.66
CA LYS A 65 -2.83 -11.16 9.56
C LYS A 65 -4.14 -10.87 10.27
N TRP A 66 -4.17 -9.86 11.13
CA TRP A 66 -5.37 -9.47 11.88
C TRP A 66 -6.00 -8.23 11.27
N PRO A 67 -7.10 -8.35 10.52
CA PRO A 67 -7.76 -7.19 9.93
C PRO A 67 -8.42 -6.31 10.98
N GLY A 68 -8.56 -5.02 10.66
CA GLY A 68 -9.20 -4.02 11.50
C GLY A 68 -9.92 -2.99 10.64
N ILE A 69 -10.30 -1.87 11.25
CA ILE A 69 -11.13 -0.86 10.59
C ILE A 69 -10.67 0.58 10.80
N ASP A 70 -9.60 0.80 11.56
CA ASP A 70 -9.19 2.17 11.96
C ASP A 70 -8.09 2.76 11.09
N ILE A 71 -7.22 1.92 10.58
CA ILE A 71 -5.99 2.36 9.90
C ILE A 71 -5.88 1.67 8.53
N ALA A 72 -5.50 2.43 7.50
CA ALA A 72 -5.11 1.87 6.22
C ALA A 72 -3.58 1.74 6.21
N VAL A 73 -3.10 0.53 5.99
CA VAL A 73 -1.67 0.22 5.93
C VAL A 73 -1.28 -0.06 4.48
N PHE A 74 -0.44 0.80 3.92
CA PHE A 74 0.15 0.60 2.60
C PHE A 74 1.39 -0.27 2.78
N TYR A 75 1.29 -1.58 2.53
CA TYR A 75 2.40 -2.47 2.82
C TYR A 75 3.32 -2.71 1.63
N THR A 76 2.87 -2.42 0.42
CA THR A 76 3.76 -2.39 -0.74
C THR A 76 3.20 -1.48 -1.82
N VAL A 77 4.10 -0.85 -2.55
CA VAL A 77 3.78 -0.01 -3.70
C VAL A 77 4.91 -0.17 -4.71
N TRP A 78 4.56 -0.29 -5.99
CA TRP A 78 5.55 -0.27 -7.06
C TRP A 78 4.97 0.42 -8.29
N SER A 79 5.87 0.86 -9.15
CA SER A 79 5.47 1.59 -10.34
C SER A 79 6.27 1.16 -11.55
N TYR A 80 5.63 1.30 -12.71
CA TYR A 80 6.24 1.02 -14.01
C TYR A 80 6.58 2.30 -14.75
N LYS A 81 6.21 3.46 -14.18
CA LYS A 81 6.39 4.74 -14.83
C LYS A 81 6.76 5.79 -13.79
N LYS A 82 7.69 6.67 -14.14
CA LYS A 82 8.14 7.74 -13.24
C LYS A 82 6.96 8.61 -12.78
N GLY A 83 6.89 8.86 -11.48
CA GLY A 83 5.83 9.68 -10.89
C GLY A 83 4.56 8.92 -10.57
N ALA A 84 4.36 7.72 -11.12
CA ALA A 84 3.14 6.95 -10.88
C ALA A 84 3.05 6.40 -9.45
N GLY A 85 4.18 6.11 -8.81
CA GLY A 85 4.22 5.67 -7.41
C GLY A 85 3.67 6.72 -6.46
N ARG A 86 4.12 7.97 -6.61
CA ARG A 86 3.59 9.09 -5.84
C ARG A 86 2.10 9.26 -6.08
N LYS A 87 1.69 9.24 -7.34
CA LYS A 87 0.30 9.45 -7.72
C LYS A 87 -0.61 8.38 -7.10
N ILE A 88 -0.23 7.11 -7.17
CA ILE A 88 -1.09 6.04 -6.65
C ILE A 88 -1.20 6.11 -5.13
N VAL A 89 -0.13 6.44 -4.41
CA VAL A 89 -0.19 6.59 -2.95
C VAL A 89 -1.18 7.67 -2.57
N LEU A 90 -1.05 8.86 -3.14
CA LEU A 90 -1.89 9.99 -2.79
C LEU A 90 -3.34 9.80 -3.26
N ASP A 91 -3.55 9.29 -4.47
CA ASP A 91 -4.89 9.04 -4.99
C ASP A 91 -5.62 7.95 -4.19
N THR A 92 -4.90 6.90 -3.81
CA THR A 92 -5.48 5.82 -3.00
C THR A 92 -5.88 6.31 -1.62
N ALA A 93 -5.03 7.09 -0.96
CA ALA A 93 -5.35 7.65 0.35
C ALA A 93 -6.59 8.53 0.29
N LYS A 94 -6.69 9.39 -0.71
CA LYS A 94 -7.86 10.25 -0.90
C LYS A 94 -9.12 9.43 -1.16
N HIS A 95 -9.01 8.39 -1.98
CA HIS A 95 -10.13 7.50 -2.29
C HIS A 95 -10.63 6.78 -1.03
N ILE A 96 -9.72 6.18 -0.27
CA ILE A 96 -10.06 5.46 0.97
C ILE A 96 -10.71 6.41 1.97
N LYS A 97 -10.18 7.61 2.13
CA LYS A 97 -10.76 8.61 3.04
C LYS A 97 -12.21 8.92 2.68
N LYS A 98 -12.54 8.86 1.40
CA LYS A 98 -13.88 9.16 0.90
C LYS A 98 -14.85 7.98 1.07
N VAL A 99 -14.40 6.75 0.81
CA VAL A 99 -15.27 5.56 0.81
C VAL A 99 -15.25 4.78 2.11
N HIS A 100 -14.17 4.84 2.87
CA HIS A 100 -14.04 4.20 4.19
C HIS A 100 -13.92 5.28 5.25
N THR A 101 -15.04 5.90 5.61
CA THR A 101 -15.06 7.08 6.48
C THR A 101 -14.58 6.85 7.90
N ASN A 102 -14.51 5.59 8.33
CA ASN A 102 -13.97 5.20 9.63
C ASN A 102 -12.44 5.18 9.67
N ILE A 103 -11.77 5.15 8.51
CA ILE A 103 -10.31 5.15 8.45
C ILE A 103 -9.79 6.56 8.79
N LYS A 104 -8.93 6.64 9.79
CA LYS A 104 -8.42 7.91 10.30
C LYS A 104 -6.93 8.14 10.04
N ARG A 105 -6.20 7.06 9.75
CA ARG A 105 -4.76 7.12 9.58
C ARG A 105 -4.32 6.35 8.35
N PHE A 106 -3.29 6.86 7.69
CA PHE A 106 -2.68 6.24 6.51
C PHE A 106 -1.21 6.04 6.81
N VAL A 107 -0.84 4.80 7.10
CA VAL A 107 0.54 4.45 7.47
C VAL A 107 1.10 3.44 6.48
N THR A 108 2.42 3.27 6.49
CA THR A 108 3.08 2.26 5.66
C THR A 108 3.68 1.17 6.51
N LEU A 109 3.92 0.02 5.91
CA LEU A 109 4.86 -0.97 6.44
C LEU A 109 5.93 -1.14 5.36
N SER A 110 7.05 -0.45 5.53
CA SER A 110 8.07 -0.28 4.49
C SER A 110 9.34 -1.06 4.83
N PRO A 111 10.12 -1.49 3.82
CA PRO A 111 11.43 -2.11 4.10
C PRO A 111 12.40 -1.07 4.67
N LEU A 112 13.41 -1.55 5.39
CA LEU A 112 14.45 -0.72 5.97
C LEU A 112 15.49 -0.38 4.89
N THR A 113 15.07 0.34 3.86
CA THR A 113 15.93 0.76 2.77
C THR A 113 15.91 2.28 2.63
N GLU A 114 17.03 2.82 2.16
CA GLU A 114 17.15 4.24 1.89
C GLU A 114 16.18 4.67 0.79
N MET A 115 15.97 3.80 -0.20
CA MET A 115 15.05 4.08 -1.30
C MET A 115 13.62 4.28 -0.80
N ALA A 116 13.14 3.40 0.08
CA ALA A 116 11.79 3.52 0.64
C ALA A 116 11.67 4.80 1.49
N GLU A 117 12.68 5.09 2.31
CA GLU A 117 12.69 6.28 3.14
C GLU A 117 12.62 7.56 2.30
N ARG A 118 13.45 7.67 1.28
CA ARG A 118 13.43 8.83 0.38
C ARG A 118 12.10 8.98 -0.33
N PHE A 119 11.54 7.86 -0.80
CA PHE A 119 10.28 7.88 -1.52
C PHE A 119 9.16 8.46 -0.64
N HIS A 120 8.98 7.93 0.56
CA HIS A 120 7.88 8.37 1.43
C HIS A 120 8.08 9.78 1.97
N LEU A 121 9.30 10.12 2.38
CA LEU A 121 9.58 11.49 2.87
C LEU A 121 9.39 12.53 1.77
N ARG A 122 9.86 12.23 0.56
CA ARG A 122 9.71 13.13 -0.58
C ARG A 122 8.24 13.34 -0.94
N ASN A 123 7.40 12.34 -0.71
CA ASN A 123 5.97 12.41 -1.01
C ASN A 123 5.14 13.04 0.10
N GLY A 124 5.78 13.55 1.14
CA GLY A 124 5.10 14.29 2.20
C GLY A 124 4.77 13.50 3.45
N ALA A 125 5.19 12.25 3.53
CA ALA A 125 5.02 11.45 4.75
C ALA A 125 6.06 11.82 5.79
N THR A 126 5.77 11.48 7.05
CA THR A 126 6.74 11.61 8.15
C THR A 126 7.13 10.22 8.65
N LEU A 127 8.36 10.09 9.14
CA LEU A 127 8.79 8.85 9.76
C LEU A 127 8.06 8.67 11.09
N LEU A 128 7.37 7.54 11.23
CA LEU A 128 6.62 7.22 12.44
C LEU A 128 7.45 6.38 13.40
N ALA A 129 8.05 5.29 12.91
CA ALA A 129 8.84 4.38 13.73
C ALA A 129 9.75 3.50 12.87
N LYS A 130 10.87 3.05 13.47
CA LYS A 130 11.74 2.03 12.88
C LYS A 130 11.76 0.81 13.80
N HIS A 131 11.69 -0.37 13.18
CA HIS A 131 11.67 -1.67 13.87
C HIS A 131 12.81 -2.54 13.34
N PRO A 132 13.07 -3.72 13.93
CA PRO A 132 14.17 -4.58 13.45
C PRO A 132 14.11 -4.97 11.98
N TYR A 133 12.90 -5.13 11.40
CA TYR A 133 12.74 -5.63 10.04
C TYR A 133 11.88 -4.74 9.14
N ALA A 134 11.40 -3.60 9.65
CA ALA A 134 10.53 -2.71 8.88
C ALA A 134 10.53 -1.31 9.47
N GLN A 135 9.95 -0.36 8.74
CA GLN A 135 9.73 0.99 9.24
C GLN A 135 8.36 1.48 8.77
N ASN A 136 7.82 2.42 9.53
CA ASN A 136 6.52 3.00 9.22
C ASN A 136 6.67 4.47 8.90
N PHE A 137 5.94 4.91 7.86
CA PHE A 137 5.76 6.31 7.54
C PHE A 137 4.28 6.62 7.64
N GLU A 138 3.95 7.85 7.94
CA GLU A 138 2.55 8.28 8.04
C GLU A 138 2.28 9.46 7.13
N TYR A 139 1.20 9.33 6.33
CA TYR A 139 0.70 10.38 5.46
C TYR A 139 -0.46 11.10 6.15
N LYS A 140 -0.47 12.41 6.06
CA LYS A 140 -1.60 13.22 6.52
C LYS A 140 -2.39 13.64 5.28
N ILE A 141 -3.62 13.13 5.21
CA ILE A 141 -4.49 13.38 4.06
C ILE A 141 -5.71 14.21 4.50
#